data_df95cacfd6ec0fbdac1a399f164ae3a9
#
_entry.id   df95cacfd6ec0fbdac1a399f164ae3a9
#
_cell.length_a   1.000
_cell.length_b   1.000
_cell.length_c   1.000
_cell.angle_alpha   90.00
_cell.angle_beta   90.00
_cell.angle_gamma   90.00
#
_symmetry.space_group_name_H-M   'P 1'
#
loop_
_entity.id
_entity.type
_entity.pdbx_description
1 polymer ?
#
loop_
_entity_poly.entity_id
_entity_poly.type
_entity_poly.pdbx_seq_one_letter_code
_entity_poly.pdbx_strand_id
1 'polypeptide(L)'
;MKVGIIVFAYNRSWHLQQVLGGLQKNSNVKKLYIFQDGLKCEEHRLEWEATKKVIKEITWCETIYELSPSNKGLAKSIVYGINKVFKENDAVIVLEDDCVPTSNFIDFMLQCFVKYIDNKNVYCISGYSWPIGVEKEKYDVYFTGRVSTWGWGTWKERWEQYEIDNHILDRIKNDKDKSLYLAKWGSDLEKMFIDRVMGKNDSWAIYWALKVIELDGICIAPYVSLIQNIGCDGSGVHCGKTDRYQTLLEKDAKREYNLPDKITFSENICKSFATLYGSYTGANTDDTKMHVLVYGLGNYFFQNERYINDNYFIDAFIDKVKQGYFAGKKIISAEEIRQYNNCQIIIMIRDIQECLKVARGLTYKYHICHKNVLLGIGMMSNDYGIKGIAYTEDDKLEMHVDGIRCKVTSVDEFNNVWEVLVNKNYNYFVNNAKMDVVIDIGMNIGDAT
;
A
#
# COMPACT_ATOMS: atom_id res chain seq x y z
N MET A 1 -28.44 14.05 12.57
CA MET A 1 -26.99 13.99 12.76
C MET A 1 -26.33 15.08 11.91
N LYS A 2 -25.55 15.94 12.52
CA LYS A 2 -24.75 16.96 11.82
C LYS A 2 -23.35 16.40 11.56
N VAL A 3 -22.87 16.51 10.33
CA VAL A 3 -21.55 15.99 9.92
C VAL A 3 -20.67 17.14 9.46
N GLY A 4 -19.52 17.32 10.10
CA GLY A 4 -18.51 18.29 9.70
C GLY A 4 -17.51 17.68 8.72
N ILE A 5 -17.23 18.35 7.61
CA ILE A 5 -16.19 17.93 6.65
C ILE A 5 -14.95 18.77 6.88
N ILE A 6 -13.85 18.13 7.21
CA ILE A 6 -12.59 18.78 7.61
C ILE A 6 -11.50 18.47 6.57
N VAL A 7 -10.76 19.50 6.19
CA VAL A 7 -9.55 19.36 5.38
C VAL A 7 -8.37 19.97 6.15
N PHE A 8 -7.31 19.19 6.35
CA PHE A 8 -6.05 19.66 6.92
C PHE A 8 -5.05 19.93 5.82
N ALA A 9 -4.35 21.05 5.90
CA ALA A 9 -3.36 21.48 4.92
C ALA A 9 -2.14 22.11 5.60
N TYR A 10 -1.03 22.12 4.87
CA TYR A 10 0.17 22.81 5.32
C TYR A 10 0.80 23.65 4.18
N ASN A 11 1.59 23.04 3.31
CA ASN A 11 2.37 23.72 2.26
C ASN A 11 2.39 22.96 0.94
N ARG A 12 1.29 22.27 0.57
CA ARG A 12 1.17 21.49 -0.66
C ARG A 12 -0.03 22.01 -1.47
N SER A 13 0.15 23.19 -2.11
CA SER A 13 -0.93 23.91 -2.80
C SER A 13 -1.57 23.10 -3.93
N TRP A 14 -0.76 22.41 -4.73
CA TRP A 14 -1.24 21.58 -5.84
C TRP A 14 -2.05 20.37 -5.34
N HIS A 15 -1.55 19.67 -4.33
CA HIS A 15 -2.25 18.54 -3.72
C HIS A 15 -3.61 18.97 -3.15
N LEU A 16 -3.63 20.06 -2.38
CA LEU A 16 -4.86 20.62 -1.85
C LEU A 16 -5.87 20.96 -2.95
N GLN A 17 -5.44 21.52 -4.07
CA GLN A 17 -6.31 21.80 -5.22
C GLN A 17 -6.96 20.52 -5.75
N GLN A 18 -6.23 19.39 -5.82
CA GLN A 18 -6.78 18.12 -6.25
C GLN A 18 -7.85 17.61 -5.27
N VAL A 19 -7.59 17.71 -3.95
CA VAL A 19 -8.55 17.31 -2.92
C VAL A 19 -9.81 18.16 -2.99
N LEU A 20 -9.67 19.49 -3.07
CA LEU A 20 -10.81 20.41 -3.20
C LEU A 20 -11.59 20.19 -4.49
N GLY A 21 -10.90 19.92 -5.61
CA GLY A 21 -11.52 19.58 -6.89
C GLY A 21 -12.31 18.27 -6.82
N GLY A 22 -11.83 17.28 -6.06
CA GLY A 22 -12.57 16.05 -5.76
C GLY A 22 -13.80 16.31 -4.90
N LEU A 23 -13.66 17.11 -3.82
CA LEU A 23 -14.78 17.48 -2.94
C LEU A 23 -15.86 18.29 -3.68
N GLN A 24 -15.49 19.20 -4.57
CA GLN A 24 -16.43 19.99 -5.35
C GLN A 24 -17.37 19.15 -6.22
N LYS A 25 -16.92 17.95 -6.63
CA LYS A 25 -17.73 17.00 -7.39
C LYS A 25 -18.76 16.25 -6.53
N ASN A 26 -18.67 16.36 -5.21
CA ASN A 26 -19.59 15.74 -4.27
C ASN A 26 -20.79 16.67 -3.99
N SER A 27 -22.00 16.27 -4.36
CA SER A 27 -23.21 17.11 -4.30
C SER A 27 -23.62 17.50 -2.88
N ASN A 28 -23.16 16.76 -1.86
CA ASN A 28 -23.53 16.96 -0.46
C ASN A 28 -22.53 17.82 0.33
N VAL A 29 -21.51 18.38 -0.30
CA VAL A 29 -20.56 19.29 0.35
C VAL A 29 -21.14 20.71 0.35
N LYS A 30 -21.80 21.08 1.45
CA LYS A 30 -22.36 22.42 1.63
C LYS A 30 -21.46 23.32 2.47
N LYS A 31 -20.67 22.74 3.36
CA LYS A 31 -19.80 23.45 4.29
C LYS A 31 -18.50 22.67 4.52
N LEU A 32 -17.38 23.39 4.49
CA LEU A 32 -16.05 22.87 4.79
C LEU A 32 -15.44 23.57 5.98
N TYR A 33 -14.71 22.81 6.80
CA TYR A 33 -13.78 23.31 7.81
C TYR A 33 -12.36 23.05 7.33
N ILE A 34 -11.54 24.09 7.16
CA ILE A 34 -10.17 23.95 6.67
C ILE A 34 -9.20 24.50 7.70
N PHE A 35 -8.22 23.69 8.06
CA PHE A 35 -7.17 24.05 8.99
C PHE A 35 -5.83 24.03 8.27
N GLN A 36 -5.18 25.20 8.17
CA GLN A 36 -3.81 25.28 7.68
C GLN A 36 -2.88 25.51 8.87
N ASP A 37 -1.91 24.62 9.06
CA ASP A 37 -0.91 24.80 10.12
C ASP A 37 0.05 25.96 9.81
N GLY A 38 0.63 26.54 10.86
CA GLY A 38 1.53 27.67 10.74
C GLY A 38 2.84 27.34 10.02
N LEU A 39 3.49 28.37 9.50
CA LEU A 39 4.78 28.23 8.81
C LEU A 39 5.84 27.64 9.75
N LYS A 40 6.50 26.58 9.32
CA LYS A 40 7.55 25.88 10.10
C LYS A 40 8.93 26.51 9.89
N CYS A 41 9.26 26.85 8.64
CA CYS A 41 10.55 27.42 8.25
C CYS A 41 10.40 28.27 6.98
N GLU A 42 11.37 29.12 6.69
CA GLU A 42 11.31 30.01 5.53
C GLU A 42 11.33 29.32 4.19
N GLU A 43 11.97 28.17 4.09
CA GLU A 43 12.02 27.35 2.88
C GLU A 43 10.62 26.89 2.44
N HIS A 44 9.68 26.78 3.37
CA HIS A 44 8.29 26.40 3.09
C HIS A 44 7.38 27.57 2.73
N ARG A 45 7.84 28.82 2.89
CA ARG A 45 6.99 30.03 2.78
C ARG A 45 6.25 30.14 1.45
N LEU A 46 6.90 29.88 0.34
CA LEU A 46 6.30 30.04 -0.99
C LEU A 46 5.08 29.13 -1.16
N GLU A 47 5.25 27.85 -0.90
CA GLU A 47 4.17 26.85 -1.00
C GLU A 47 3.12 27.02 0.11
N TRP A 48 3.53 27.48 1.30
CA TRP A 48 2.62 27.78 2.39
C TRP A 48 1.68 28.95 2.05
N GLU A 49 2.21 30.05 1.46
CA GLU A 49 1.37 31.17 0.99
C GLU A 49 0.51 30.76 -0.21
N ALA A 50 1.02 29.95 -1.13
CA ALA A 50 0.23 29.41 -2.24
C ALA A 50 -0.94 28.55 -1.71
N THR A 51 -0.71 27.71 -0.71
CA THR A 51 -1.75 26.89 -0.06
C THR A 51 -2.82 27.77 0.60
N LYS A 52 -2.40 28.82 1.31
CA LYS A 52 -3.30 29.81 1.93
C LYS A 52 -4.16 30.54 0.89
N LYS A 53 -3.57 30.85 -0.28
CA LYS A 53 -4.32 31.46 -1.39
C LYS A 53 -5.40 30.52 -1.90
N VAL A 54 -5.07 29.25 -2.14
CA VAL A 54 -6.03 28.22 -2.56
C VAL A 54 -7.21 28.13 -1.59
N ILE A 55 -6.97 28.14 -0.29
CA ILE A 55 -8.02 28.09 0.74
C ILE A 55 -8.96 29.31 0.63
N LYS A 56 -8.41 30.50 0.45
CA LYS A 56 -9.20 31.75 0.39
C LYS A 56 -9.99 31.91 -0.90
N GLU A 57 -9.64 31.19 -1.96
CA GLU A 57 -10.32 31.23 -3.27
C GLU A 57 -11.49 30.26 -3.37
N ILE A 58 -11.83 29.51 -2.32
CA ILE A 58 -12.98 28.60 -2.31
C ILE A 58 -14.27 29.43 -2.28
N THR A 59 -15.10 29.30 -3.33
CA THR A 59 -16.37 30.02 -3.49
C THR A 59 -17.58 29.12 -3.72
N TRP A 60 -17.35 27.82 -3.92
CA TRP A 60 -18.38 26.85 -4.30
C TRP A 60 -19.14 26.23 -3.12
N CYS A 61 -18.69 26.46 -1.87
CA CYS A 61 -19.40 26.09 -0.65
C CYS A 61 -19.10 27.08 0.48
N GLU A 62 -19.89 27.02 1.56
CA GLU A 62 -19.56 27.72 2.79
C GLU A 62 -18.24 27.18 3.34
N THR A 63 -17.28 28.05 3.64
CA THR A 63 -15.96 27.63 4.15
C THR A 63 -15.63 28.38 5.42
N ILE A 64 -15.40 27.63 6.50
CA ILE A 64 -14.78 28.11 7.72
C ILE A 64 -13.33 27.66 7.70
N TYR A 65 -12.40 28.61 7.63
CA TYR A 65 -10.98 28.27 7.66
C TYR A 65 -10.25 28.90 8.84
N GLU A 66 -9.27 28.19 9.35
CA GLU A 66 -8.37 28.65 10.39
C GLU A 66 -6.93 28.51 9.93
N LEU A 67 -6.25 29.65 9.90
CA LEU A 67 -4.83 29.73 9.59
C LEU A 67 -4.07 29.85 10.92
N SER A 68 -3.32 28.82 11.29
CA SER A 68 -2.60 28.85 12.56
C SER A 68 -1.47 29.90 12.55
N PRO A 69 -1.35 30.75 13.58
CA PRO A 69 -0.29 31.76 13.63
C PRO A 69 1.10 31.16 13.83
N SER A 70 1.19 29.92 14.30
CA SER A 70 2.45 29.21 14.52
C SER A 70 2.31 27.74 14.16
N ASN A 71 3.41 27.11 13.77
CA ASN A 71 3.43 25.69 13.47
C ASN A 71 3.20 24.86 14.74
N LYS A 72 2.16 24.03 14.73
CA LYS A 72 1.81 23.12 15.83
C LYS A 72 2.31 21.69 15.59
N GLY A 73 2.64 21.38 14.33
CA GLY A 73 2.91 20.03 13.85
C GLY A 73 1.61 19.26 13.54
N LEU A 74 1.75 18.19 12.75
CA LEU A 74 0.63 17.41 12.20
C LEU A 74 -0.33 16.91 13.29
N ALA A 75 0.20 16.21 14.29
CA ALA A 75 -0.62 15.57 15.31
C ALA A 75 -1.48 16.56 16.10
N LYS A 76 -0.88 17.68 16.55
CA LYS A 76 -1.60 18.69 17.32
C LYS A 76 -2.62 19.43 16.47
N SER A 77 -2.31 19.70 15.20
CA SER A 77 -3.23 20.37 14.27
C SER A 77 -4.46 19.54 14.00
N ILE A 78 -4.30 18.23 13.74
CA ILE A 78 -5.40 17.32 13.48
C ILE A 78 -6.31 17.18 14.71
N VAL A 79 -5.75 16.85 15.87
CA VAL A 79 -6.51 16.67 17.11
C VAL A 79 -7.25 17.96 17.48
N TYR A 80 -6.59 19.11 17.37
CA TYR A 80 -7.21 20.41 17.62
C TYR A 80 -8.40 20.67 16.69
N GLY A 81 -8.21 20.49 15.38
CA GLY A 81 -9.25 20.76 14.39
C GLY A 81 -10.46 19.84 14.54
N ILE A 82 -10.24 18.54 14.77
CA ILE A 82 -11.33 17.58 15.02
C ILE A 82 -12.11 17.97 16.27
N ASN A 83 -11.42 18.23 17.40
CA ASN A 83 -12.07 18.64 18.64
C ASN A 83 -12.86 19.96 18.51
N LYS A 84 -12.35 20.88 17.68
CA LYS A 84 -13.05 22.14 17.41
C LYS A 84 -14.35 21.92 16.64
N VAL A 85 -14.32 21.11 15.59
CA VAL A 85 -15.48 20.83 14.75
C VAL A 85 -16.54 20.01 15.49
N PHE A 86 -16.15 19.13 16.41
CA PHE A 86 -17.05 18.39 17.29
C PHE A 86 -17.83 19.25 18.29
N LYS A 87 -17.51 20.53 18.46
CA LYS A 87 -18.35 21.43 19.26
C LYS A 87 -19.72 21.69 18.65
N GLU A 88 -19.84 21.56 17.33
CA GLU A 88 -21.05 21.88 16.56
C GLU A 88 -21.60 20.70 15.75
N ASN A 89 -20.87 19.57 15.69
CA ASN A 89 -21.19 18.42 14.85
C ASN A 89 -21.17 17.12 15.66
N ASP A 90 -21.98 16.16 15.22
CA ASP A 90 -22.13 14.83 15.85
C ASP A 90 -21.13 13.82 15.28
N ALA A 91 -20.70 14.04 14.03
CA ALA A 91 -19.71 13.23 13.33
C ALA A 91 -18.80 14.12 12.47
N VAL A 92 -17.64 13.61 12.10
CA VAL A 92 -16.71 14.29 11.20
C VAL A 92 -16.22 13.37 10.09
N ILE A 93 -16.02 13.97 8.91
CA ILE A 93 -15.26 13.40 7.79
C ILE A 93 -13.96 14.19 7.70
N VAL A 94 -12.83 13.50 7.68
CA VAL A 94 -11.50 14.11 7.77
C VAL A 94 -10.67 13.71 6.56
N LEU A 95 -10.11 14.71 5.88
CA LEU A 95 -9.16 14.54 4.79
C LEU A 95 -7.89 15.32 5.09
N GLU A 96 -6.75 14.81 4.59
CA GLU A 96 -5.49 15.54 4.49
C GLU A 96 -5.36 16.08 3.07
N ASP A 97 -4.43 17.00 2.84
CA ASP A 97 -4.27 17.70 1.56
C ASP A 97 -3.79 16.82 0.39
N ASP A 98 -3.57 15.53 0.62
CA ASP A 98 -3.22 14.52 -0.37
C ASP A 98 -4.26 13.40 -0.57
N CYS A 99 -5.38 13.45 0.13
CA CYS A 99 -6.44 12.46 0.07
C CYS A 99 -7.54 12.89 -0.90
N VAL A 100 -7.38 12.59 -2.21
CA VAL A 100 -8.31 13.01 -3.26
C VAL A 100 -9.55 12.13 -3.29
N PRO A 101 -10.77 12.67 -3.01
CA PRO A 101 -11.99 11.89 -3.02
C PRO A 101 -12.59 11.75 -4.43
N THR A 102 -13.26 10.62 -4.66
CA THR A 102 -14.16 10.43 -5.80
C THR A 102 -15.45 11.23 -5.61
N SER A 103 -16.28 11.35 -6.66
CA SER A 103 -17.51 12.16 -6.65
C SER A 103 -18.61 11.65 -5.73
N ASN A 104 -18.51 10.43 -5.21
CA ASN A 104 -19.50 9.76 -4.36
C ASN A 104 -18.97 9.44 -2.95
N PHE A 105 -17.79 9.92 -2.62
CA PHE A 105 -17.16 9.69 -1.32
C PHE A 105 -18.02 10.19 -0.15
N ILE A 106 -18.54 11.42 -0.22
CA ILE A 106 -19.35 11.99 0.86
C ILE A 106 -20.67 11.23 1.01
N ASP A 107 -21.32 10.82 -0.11
CA ASP A 107 -22.54 10.03 -0.06
C ASP A 107 -22.32 8.69 0.64
N PHE A 108 -21.20 8.02 0.36
CA PHE A 108 -20.79 6.79 1.04
C PHE A 108 -20.62 6.99 2.55
N MET A 109 -19.87 8.02 2.93
CA MET A 109 -19.61 8.31 4.34
C MET A 109 -20.90 8.58 5.12
N LEU A 110 -21.80 9.38 4.53
CA LEU A 110 -23.10 9.70 5.15
C LEU A 110 -23.98 8.47 5.31
N GLN A 111 -24.06 7.59 4.30
CA GLN A 111 -24.81 6.35 4.39
C GLN A 111 -24.25 5.41 5.47
N CYS A 112 -22.92 5.26 5.55
CA CYS A 112 -22.28 4.48 6.61
C CYS A 112 -22.53 5.09 8.00
N PHE A 113 -22.44 6.40 8.15
CA PHE A 113 -22.74 7.06 9.42
C PHE A 113 -24.16 6.79 9.89
N VAL A 114 -25.14 6.89 9.01
CA VAL A 114 -26.55 6.61 9.35
C VAL A 114 -26.75 5.14 9.68
N LYS A 115 -26.19 4.24 8.88
CA LYS A 115 -26.36 2.78 9.03
C LYS A 115 -25.79 2.24 10.33
N TYR A 116 -24.64 2.76 10.78
CA TYR A 116 -23.89 2.17 11.89
C TYR A 116 -23.85 3.01 13.16
N ILE A 117 -24.65 4.09 13.25
CA ILE A 117 -24.65 4.97 14.42
C ILE A 117 -24.95 4.25 15.73
N ASP A 118 -25.89 3.29 15.70
CA ASP A 118 -26.31 2.54 16.87
C ASP A 118 -25.34 1.39 17.23
N ASN A 119 -24.45 1.02 16.34
CA ASN A 119 -23.44 0.02 16.62
C ASN A 119 -22.20 0.67 17.26
N LYS A 120 -22.14 0.62 18.59
CA LYS A 120 -21.11 1.29 19.37
C LYS A 120 -19.71 0.70 19.20
N ASN A 121 -19.59 -0.50 18.61
CA ASN A 121 -18.30 -1.11 18.31
C ASN A 121 -17.70 -0.61 16.98
N VAL A 122 -18.47 0.11 16.15
CA VAL A 122 -17.94 0.75 14.95
C VAL A 122 -17.32 2.10 15.32
N TYR A 123 -16.02 2.21 15.17
CA TYR A 123 -15.24 3.39 15.56
C TYR A 123 -14.83 4.26 14.38
N CYS A 124 -14.60 3.66 13.21
CA CYS A 124 -14.04 4.36 12.07
C CYS A 124 -14.71 3.92 10.77
N ILE A 125 -14.92 4.87 9.88
CA ILE A 125 -15.30 4.62 8.49
C ILE A 125 -14.17 5.18 7.63
N SER A 126 -13.62 4.38 6.71
CA SER A 126 -12.60 4.80 5.75
C SER A 126 -13.20 4.91 4.35
N GLY A 127 -12.83 5.94 3.61
CA GLY A 127 -13.09 6.00 2.17
C GLY A 127 -12.02 5.28 1.35
N TYR A 128 -10.86 5.03 1.95
CA TYR A 128 -9.77 4.31 1.30
C TYR A 128 -9.95 2.80 1.46
N SER A 129 -9.74 2.09 0.36
CA SER A 129 -9.61 0.63 0.36
C SER A 129 -8.15 0.23 0.27
N TRP A 130 -7.73 -0.62 1.19
CA TRP A 130 -6.39 -1.20 1.14
C TRP A 130 -6.25 -2.08 -0.11
N PRO A 131 -5.04 -2.20 -0.70
CA PRO A 131 -4.79 -3.09 -1.84
C PRO A 131 -4.73 -4.56 -1.40
N ILE A 132 -5.79 -5.02 -0.73
CA ILE A 132 -5.88 -6.37 -0.16
C ILE A 132 -6.23 -7.45 -1.18
N GLY A 133 -6.59 -7.04 -2.40
CA GLY A 133 -6.85 -7.95 -3.52
C GLY A 133 -8.02 -8.93 -3.31
N VAL A 134 -8.91 -8.65 -2.37
CA VAL A 134 -10.12 -9.46 -2.15
C VAL A 134 -11.25 -8.93 -3.01
N GLU A 135 -11.86 -9.81 -3.79
CA GLU A 135 -12.98 -9.43 -4.63
C GLU A 135 -14.24 -9.14 -3.79
N LYS A 136 -14.98 -8.15 -4.25
CA LYS A 136 -16.29 -7.82 -3.71
C LYS A 136 -17.27 -8.97 -3.98
N GLU A 137 -17.88 -9.48 -2.92
CA GLU A 137 -18.93 -10.50 -3.04
C GLU A 137 -20.31 -9.84 -3.15
N LYS A 138 -20.99 -9.67 -2.02
CA LYS A 138 -22.38 -9.19 -1.95
C LYS A 138 -22.46 -7.71 -1.56
N TYR A 139 -21.65 -7.29 -0.62
CA TYR A 139 -21.71 -5.96 -0.02
C TYR A 139 -20.64 -5.03 -0.60
N ASP A 140 -20.84 -3.73 -0.44
CA ASP A 140 -19.88 -2.72 -0.94
C ASP A 140 -18.74 -2.46 0.04
N VAL A 141 -18.85 -2.98 1.27
CA VAL A 141 -17.89 -2.76 2.34
C VAL A 141 -17.42 -4.06 2.97
N TYR A 142 -16.24 -4.00 3.56
CA TYR A 142 -15.72 -5.01 4.47
C TYR A 142 -15.39 -4.39 5.83
N PHE A 143 -15.26 -5.24 6.83
CA PHE A 143 -14.92 -4.86 8.20
C PHE A 143 -13.50 -5.25 8.56
N THR A 144 -12.85 -4.40 9.34
CA THR A 144 -11.46 -4.57 9.78
C THR A 144 -11.29 -3.95 11.17
N GLY A 145 -10.32 -4.39 11.94
CA GLY A 145 -9.85 -3.68 13.15
C GLY A 145 -8.75 -2.65 12.83
N ARG A 146 -8.30 -2.58 11.57
CA ARG A 146 -7.26 -1.65 11.17
C ARG A 146 -7.84 -0.30 10.76
N VAL A 147 -7.42 0.75 11.43
CA VAL A 147 -7.78 2.14 11.07
C VAL A 147 -7.02 2.58 9.82
N SER A 148 -7.72 3.23 8.89
CA SER A 148 -7.14 4.05 7.84
C SER A 148 -7.55 5.49 8.03
N THR A 149 -6.59 6.41 7.96
CA THR A 149 -6.84 7.85 8.10
C THR A 149 -6.84 8.60 6.77
N TRP A 150 -6.87 7.89 5.66
CA TRP A 150 -6.97 8.48 4.33
C TRP A 150 -8.43 8.66 3.93
N GLY A 151 -8.96 9.88 4.13
CA GLY A 151 -10.37 10.16 3.93
C GLY A 151 -11.24 9.28 4.81
N TRP A 152 -11.34 9.61 6.07
CA TRP A 152 -11.98 8.80 7.08
C TRP A 152 -13.01 9.62 7.89
N GLY A 153 -13.75 8.93 8.74
CA GLY A 153 -14.68 9.61 9.61
C GLY A 153 -15.01 8.81 10.86
N THR A 154 -15.53 9.53 11.85
CA THR A 154 -15.94 8.97 13.15
C THR A 154 -17.00 9.83 13.79
N TRP A 155 -17.66 9.31 14.81
CA TRP A 155 -18.63 10.03 15.63
C TRP A 155 -17.96 10.65 16.86
N LYS A 156 -18.55 11.71 17.39
CA LYS A 156 -18.07 12.43 18.56
C LYS A 156 -17.82 11.51 19.75
N GLU A 157 -18.82 10.69 20.11
CA GLU A 157 -18.72 9.76 21.24
C GLU A 157 -17.55 8.74 21.13
N ARG A 158 -17.21 8.33 19.88
CA ARG A 158 -16.10 7.42 19.62
C ARG A 158 -14.77 8.14 19.75
N TRP A 159 -14.69 9.37 19.16
CA TRP A 159 -13.50 10.19 19.24
C TRP A 159 -13.16 10.65 20.66
N GLU A 160 -14.12 10.79 21.55
CA GLU A 160 -13.91 11.11 22.97
C GLU A 160 -13.04 10.05 23.68
N GLN A 161 -12.88 8.85 23.10
CA GLN A 161 -11.95 7.81 23.59
C GLN A 161 -10.50 8.03 23.14
N TYR A 162 -10.25 8.98 22.21
CA TYR A 162 -8.90 9.26 21.74
C TYR A 162 -8.06 9.89 22.85
N GLU A 163 -6.91 9.30 23.07
CA GLU A 163 -5.91 9.82 24.01
C GLU A 163 -4.49 9.51 23.55
N ILE A 164 -3.53 10.31 23.95
CA ILE A 164 -2.10 10.05 23.78
C ILE A 164 -1.64 9.28 25.02
N ASP A 165 -1.51 7.98 24.88
CA ASP A 165 -1.14 7.08 25.95
C ASP A 165 0.01 6.16 25.55
N ASN A 166 1.19 6.40 26.12
CA ASN A 166 2.39 5.63 25.81
C ASN A 166 2.41 4.21 26.43
N HIS A 167 1.41 3.85 27.23
CA HIS A 167 1.27 2.53 27.86
C HIS A 167 0.18 1.67 27.21
N ILE A 168 -0.49 2.16 26.16
CA ILE A 168 -1.59 1.46 25.51
C ILE A 168 -1.14 0.10 24.93
N LEU A 169 0.05 0.05 24.33
CA LEU A 169 0.58 -1.19 23.76
C LEU A 169 0.85 -2.25 24.84
N ASP A 170 1.34 -1.85 26.01
CA ASP A 170 1.59 -2.76 27.12
C ASP A 170 0.27 -3.39 27.60
N ARG A 171 -0.81 -2.60 27.71
CA ARG A 171 -2.13 -3.13 28.08
C ARG A 171 -2.67 -4.11 27.06
N ILE A 172 -2.56 -3.77 25.75
CA ILE A 172 -2.97 -4.68 24.67
C ILE A 172 -2.18 -5.98 24.71
N LYS A 173 -0.87 -5.92 24.91
CA LYS A 173 0.01 -7.11 24.93
C LYS A 173 -0.22 -7.98 26.17
N ASN A 174 -0.59 -7.41 27.30
CA ASN A 174 -0.89 -8.14 28.53
C ASN A 174 -2.28 -8.81 28.53
N ASP A 175 -3.15 -8.42 27.59
CA ASP A 175 -4.45 -9.06 27.35
C ASP A 175 -4.34 -9.98 26.13
N LYS A 176 -4.54 -11.29 26.35
CA LYS A 176 -4.36 -12.32 25.30
C LYS A 176 -5.29 -12.09 24.11
N ASP A 177 -6.55 -11.75 24.36
CA ASP A 177 -7.53 -11.60 23.28
C ASP A 177 -7.25 -10.33 22.46
N LYS A 178 -6.87 -9.23 23.11
CA LYS A 178 -6.47 -7.99 22.44
C LYS A 178 -5.15 -8.12 21.68
N SER A 179 -4.20 -8.87 22.23
CA SER A 179 -2.95 -9.19 21.54
C SER A 179 -3.21 -10.01 20.27
N LEU A 180 -4.13 -10.98 20.33
CA LEU A 180 -4.57 -11.73 19.15
C LEU A 180 -5.33 -10.84 18.15
N TYR A 181 -6.16 -9.93 18.65
CA TYR A 181 -6.88 -8.97 17.81
C TYR A 181 -5.91 -8.02 17.08
N LEU A 182 -4.90 -7.48 17.78
CA LEU A 182 -3.84 -6.67 17.19
C LEU A 182 -3.10 -7.45 16.09
N ALA A 183 -2.67 -8.68 16.38
CA ALA A 183 -1.94 -9.52 15.44
C ALA A 183 -2.74 -9.85 14.17
N LYS A 184 -4.07 -9.90 14.26
CA LYS A 184 -4.97 -10.11 13.12
C LYS A 184 -4.89 -8.97 12.09
N TRP A 185 -4.61 -7.74 12.53
CA TRP A 185 -4.68 -6.54 11.70
C TRP A 185 -3.33 -5.92 11.31
N GLY A 186 -2.25 -6.57 11.69
CA GLY A 186 -0.90 -6.23 11.28
C GLY A 186 0.06 -6.00 12.45
N SER A 187 1.16 -6.74 12.47
CA SER A 187 2.22 -6.60 13.48
C SER A 187 3.05 -5.32 13.33
N ASP A 188 2.97 -4.64 12.19
CA ASP A 188 3.63 -3.36 11.93
C ASP A 188 3.16 -2.24 12.86
N LEU A 189 1.92 -2.33 13.39
CA LEU A 189 1.38 -1.34 14.32
C LEU A 189 2.20 -1.23 15.61
N GLU A 190 2.77 -2.33 16.11
CA GLU A 190 3.69 -2.29 17.26
C GLU A 190 4.92 -1.43 16.97
N LYS A 191 5.56 -1.68 15.82
CA LYS A 191 6.74 -0.92 15.42
C LYS A 191 6.41 0.56 15.19
N MET A 192 5.28 0.85 14.53
CA MET A 192 4.84 2.23 14.31
C MET A 192 4.65 2.97 15.64
N PHE A 193 4.08 2.31 16.65
CA PHE A 193 3.89 2.87 17.98
C PHE A 193 5.22 3.10 18.71
N ILE A 194 6.12 2.12 18.70
CA ILE A 194 7.44 2.25 19.32
C ILE A 194 8.21 3.41 18.68
N ASP A 195 8.22 3.53 17.36
CA ASP A 195 8.88 4.61 16.64
C ASP A 195 8.25 5.98 16.99
N ARG A 196 6.93 6.03 17.25
CA ARG A 196 6.24 7.24 17.73
C ARG A 196 6.65 7.63 19.15
N VAL A 197 6.68 6.67 20.07
CA VAL A 197 7.10 6.90 21.47
C VAL A 197 8.57 7.32 21.55
N MET A 198 9.42 6.77 20.69
CA MET A 198 10.84 7.15 20.57
C MET A 198 11.05 8.51 19.87
N GLY A 199 9.99 9.21 19.45
CA GLY A 199 10.09 10.52 18.81
C GLY A 199 10.62 10.48 17.37
N LYS A 200 10.65 9.33 16.70
CA LYS A 200 11.08 9.20 15.30
C LYS A 200 10.06 9.74 14.30
N ASN A 201 8.81 9.86 14.71
CA ASN A 201 7.72 10.48 13.94
C ASN A 201 6.74 11.16 14.90
N ASP A 202 5.78 11.92 14.35
CA ASP A 202 4.73 12.60 15.12
C ASP A 202 3.32 12.08 14.79
N SER A 203 3.20 10.79 14.42
CA SER A 203 1.93 10.17 14.07
C SER A 203 0.92 10.24 15.23
N TRP A 204 -0.20 10.89 14.99
CA TRP A 204 -1.37 10.87 15.87
C TRP A 204 -2.20 9.60 15.68
N ALA A 205 -2.22 9.13 14.42
CA ALA A 205 -3.09 8.04 13.96
C ALA A 205 -2.78 6.70 14.64
N ILE A 206 -1.53 6.47 15.06
CA ILE A 206 -1.17 5.22 15.72
C ILE A 206 -1.83 5.09 17.10
N TYR A 207 -1.98 6.18 17.84
CA TYR A 207 -2.73 6.16 19.12
C TYR A 207 -4.20 5.84 18.89
N TRP A 208 -4.81 6.42 17.84
CA TRP A 208 -6.18 6.10 17.47
C TRP A 208 -6.34 4.65 17.04
N ALA A 209 -5.42 4.13 16.21
CA ALA A 209 -5.45 2.75 15.78
C ALA A 209 -5.34 1.76 16.95
N LEU A 210 -4.42 2.00 17.88
CA LEU A 210 -4.28 1.15 19.06
C LEU A 210 -5.46 1.30 20.04
N LYS A 211 -6.04 2.51 20.18
CA LYS A 211 -7.25 2.70 20.98
C LYS A 211 -8.42 1.89 20.40
N VAL A 212 -8.61 1.90 19.09
CA VAL A 212 -9.62 1.08 18.43
C VAL A 212 -9.37 -0.41 18.68
N ILE A 213 -8.13 -0.88 18.60
CA ILE A 213 -7.74 -2.27 18.94
C ILE A 213 -8.05 -2.59 20.41
N GLU A 214 -7.65 -1.72 21.34
CA GLU A 214 -7.89 -1.89 22.78
C GLU A 214 -9.38 -2.06 23.12
N LEU A 215 -10.24 -1.41 22.35
CA LEU A 215 -11.69 -1.43 22.53
C LEU A 215 -12.41 -2.48 21.66
N ASP A 216 -11.70 -3.42 21.05
CA ASP A 216 -12.23 -4.40 20.08
C ASP A 216 -13.04 -3.72 18.97
N GLY A 217 -12.61 -2.51 18.62
CA GLY A 217 -13.31 -1.62 17.72
C GLY A 217 -13.23 -2.08 16.27
N ILE A 218 -14.25 -1.71 15.51
CA ILE A 218 -14.45 -2.10 14.12
C ILE A 218 -14.29 -0.88 13.23
N CYS A 219 -13.57 -1.04 12.14
CA CYS A 219 -13.48 -0.08 11.06
C CYS A 219 -14.20 -0.62 9.82
N ILE A 220 -14.80 0.28 9.06
CA ILE A 220 -15.46 -0.03 7.80
C ILE A 220 -14.62 0.52 6.67
N ALA A 221 -14.40 -0.25 5.63
CA ALA A 221 -13.75 0.20 4.41
C ALA A 221 -14.50 -0.31 3.16
N PRO A 222 -14.52 0.45 2.07
CA PRO A 222 -15.14 0.01 0.83
C PRO A 222 -14.26 -1.02 0.13
N TYR A 223 -14.84 -1.95 -0.65
CA TYR A 223 -14.04 -2.86 -1.49
C TYR A 223 -13.34 -2.14 -2.64
N VAL A 224 -13.95 -1.09 -3.16
CA VAL A 224 -13.36 -0.21 -4.20
C VAL A 224 -13.12 1.15 -3.58
N SER A 225 -11.92 1.66 -3.64
CA SER A 225 -11.54 2.89 -2.95
C SER A 225 -12.28 4.11 -3.48
N LEU A 226 -12.68 4.97 -2.56
CA LEU A 226 -13.30 6.27 -2.82
C LEU A 226 -12.31 7.41 -2.59
N ILE A 227 -11.10 7.06 -2.18
CA ILE A 227 -9.99 8.00 -1.94
C ILE A 227 -8.75 7.52 -2.69
N GLN A 228 -8.07 8.44 -3.34
CA GLN A 228 -6.72 8.26 -3.83
C GLN A 228 -5.77 9.12 -3.00
N ASN A 229 -4.82 8.48 -2.32
CA ASN A 229 -3.73 9.22 -1.71
C ASN A 229 -2.67 9.53 -2.78
N ILE A 230 -2.41 10.82 -3.01
CA ILE A 230 -1.41 11.31 -3.97
C ILE A 230 -0.11 11.77 -3.30
N GLY A 231 -0.01 11.68 -1.98
CA GLY A 231 1.16 12.09 -1.19
C GLY A 231 2.30 11.05 -1.15
N CYS A 232 2.14 9.90 -1.84
CA CYS A 232 3.21 8.91 -2.01
C CYS A 232 4.11 9.22 -3.23
N ASP A 233 4.20 10.49 -3.61
CA ASP A 233 5.04 11.00 -4.72
C ASP A 233 6.47 11.40 -4.26
N GLY A 234 6.74 11.31 -2.97
CA GLY A 234 8.00 11.71 -2.35
C GLY A 234 7.96 13.10 -1.70
N SER A 235 6.84 13.84 -1.80
CA SER A 235 6.66 15.14 -1.14
C SER A 235 6.19 15.02 0.31
N GLY A 236 5.69 13.86 0.71
CA GLY A 236 5.15 13.60 2.05
C GLY A 236 6.23 13.35 3.10
N VAL A 237 5.94 13.71 4.36
CA VAL A 237 6.86 13.51 5.50
C VAL A 237 6.93 12.02 5.92
N HIS A 238 5.84 11.28 5.77
CA HIS A 238 5.71 9.90 6.27
C HIS A 238 5.69 8.84 5.17
N CYS A 239 5.55 9.23 3.90
CA CYS A 239 5.51 8.32 2.76
C CYS A 239 6.56 8.75 1.72
N GLY A 240 7.53 7.90 1.45
CA GLY A 240 8.42 8.06 0.31
C GLY A 240 7.69 7.78 -1.01
N LYS A 241 8.38 7.95 -2.14
CA LYS A 241 7.81 7.62 -3.45
C LYS A 241 7.55 6.10 -3.55
N THR A 242 6.27 5.71 -3.67
CA THR A 242 5.87 4.29 -3.76
C THR A 242 4.50 4.15 -4.40
N ASP A 243 4.31 3.08 -5.17
CA ASP A 243 3.03 2.69 -5.75
C ASP A 243 2.30 1.62 -4.90
N ARG A 244 2.89 1.24 -3.76
CA ARG A 244 2.37 0.17 -2.88
C ARG A 244 0.91 0.35 -2.47
N TYR A 245 0.48 1.59 -2.32
CA TYR A 245 -0.85 1.94 -1.82
C TYR A 245 -1.82 2.35 -2.93
N GLN A 246 -1.43 2.17 -4.19
CA GLN A 246 -2.35 2.37 -5.29
C GLN A 246 -3.41 1.27 -5.29
N THR A 247 -4.65 1.66 -5.50
CA THR A 247 -5.81 0.78 -5.48
C THR A 247 -6.81 1.20 -6.55
N LEU A 248 -7.73 0.29 -6.88
CA LEU A 248 -8.81 0.60 -7.80
C LEU A 248 -9.72 1.66 -7.18
N LEU A 249 -10.02 2.69 -7.99
CA LEU A 249 -10.93 3.76 -7.60
C LEU A 249 -12.33 3.51 -8.15
N GLU A 250 -13.34 3.83 -7.34
CA GLU A 250 -14.73 3.85 -7.79
C GLU A 250 -14.90 4.88 -8.89
N LYS A 251 -15.35 4.43 -10.06
CA LYS A 251 -15.56 5.29 -11.24
C LYS A 251 -17.03 5.62 -11.47
N ASP A 252 -17.92 4.77 -10.95
CA ASP A 252 -19.34 4.92 -11.14
C ASP A 252 -19.90 5.98 -10.19
N ALA A 253 -20.83 6.78 -10.67
CA ALA A 253 -21.55 7.73 -9.84
C ALA A 253 -22.62 7.01 -8.99
N LYS A 254 -22.17 6.03 -8.18
CA LYS A 254 -23.03 5.25 -7.29
C LYS A 254 -23.61 6.15 -6.19
N ARG A 255 -24.90 6.03 -5.93
CA ARG A 255 -25.59 6.82 -4.90
C ARG A 255 -26.08 5.99 -3.73
N GLU A 256 -26.31 4.70 -3.94
CA GLU A 256 -26.70 3.75 -2.89
C GLU A 256 -25.65 2.66 -2.74
N TYR A 257 -25.32 2.36 -1.49
CA TYR A 257 -24.35 1.34 -1.12
C TYR A 257 -25.05 0.18 -0.42
N ASN A 258 -24.72 -1.04 -0.81
CA ASN A 258 -25.22 -2.24 -0.18
C ASN A 258 -24.42 -2.52 1.10
N LEU A 259 -24.93 -2.04 2.24
CA LEU A 259 -24.29 -2.09 3.55
C LEU A 259 -24.90 -3.23 4.39
N PRO A 260 -24.10 -4.19 4.92
CA PRO A 260 -24.63 -5.29 5.71
C PRO A 260 -25.18 -4.86 7.06
N ASP A 261 -26.23 -5.54 7.52
CA ASP A 261 -26.75 -5.37 8.89
C ASP A 261 -25.86 -6.07 9.92
N LYS A 262 -25.35 -7.25 9.55
CA LYS A 262 -24.48 -8.03 10.42
C LYS A 262 -23.03 -7.74 10.12
N ILE A 263 -22.29 -7.39 11.16
CA ILE A 263 -20.84 -7.20 11.09
C ILE A 263 -20.16 -8.55 11.26
N THR A 264 -19.36 -8.94 10.29
CA THR A 264 -18.55 -10.16 10.32
C THR A 264 -17.21 -9.89 9.68
N PHE A 265 -16.13 -10.36 10.30
CA PHE A 265 -14.82 -10.33 9.69
C PHE A 265 -14.67 -11.49 8.70
N SER A 266 -14.32 -11.16 7.47
CA SER A 266 -13.96 -12.18 6.48
C SER A 266 -12.55 -12.71 6.77
N GLU A 267 -12.41 -14.03 6.77
CA GLU A 267 -11.09 -14.67 6.95
C GLU A 267 -10.12 -14.28 5.82
N ASN A 268 -10.63 -14.16 4.58
CA ASN A 268 -9.83 -13.71 3.45
C ASN A 268 -9.29 -12.29 3.63
N ILE A 269 -10.10 -11.38 4.21
CA ILE A 269 -9.65 -10.02 4.57
C ILE A 269 -8.54 -10.09 5.62
N CYS A 270 -8.72 -10.90 6.68
CA CYS A 270 -7.70 -11.05 7.72
C CYS A 270 -6.37 -11.59 7.16
N LYS A 271 -6.44 -12.63 6.31
CA LYS A 271 -5.26 -13.19 5.62
C LYS A 271 -4.57 -12.14 4.74
N SER A 272 -5.34 -11.34 4.02
CA SER A 272 -4.78 -10.27 3.18
C SER A 272 -4.07 -9.19 3.99
N PHE A 273 -4.61 -8.79 5.14
CA PHE A 273 -3.91 -7.87 6.04
C PHE A 273 -2.63 -8.47 6.61
N ALA A 274 -2.64 -9.74 6.99
CA ALA A 274 -1.43 -10.44 7.42
C ALA A 274 -0.36 -10.50 6.32
N THR A 275 -0.78 -10.73 5.09
CA THR A 275 0.11 -10.70 3.91
C THR A 275 0.75 -9.32 3.71
N LEU A 276 -0.03 -8.24 3.87
CA LEU A 276 0.46 -6.87 3.67
C LEU A 276 1.30 -6.36 4.84
N TYR A 277 0.97 -6.74 6.08
CA TYR A 277 1.46 -6.12 7.31
C TYR A 277 2.01 -7.09 8.36
N GLY A 278 2.03 -8.39 8.05
CA GLY A 278 2.51 -9.45 8.95
C GLY A 278 1.51 -9.84 10.04
N SER A 279 1.65 -11.07 10.51
CA SER A 279 0.93 -11.77 11.58
C SER A 279 -0.57 -11.98 11.39
N TYR A 280 -0.94 -13.23 11.21
CA TYR A 280 -2.30 -13.74 11.37
C TYR A 280 -2.21 -15.02 12.21
N THR A 281 -2.87 -15.04 13.36
CA THR A 281 -2.82 -16.18 14.30
C THR A 281 -4.03 -17.11 14.20
N GLY A 282 -4.78 -17.04 13.11
CA GLY A 282 -5.74 -18.08 12.74
C GLY A 282 -4.97 -19.35 12.34
N ALA A 283 -5.41 -20.50 12.78
CA ALA A 283 -4.79 -21.79 12.52
C ALA A 283 -4.67 -22.07 11.02
N ASN A 284 -3.57 -21.64 10.44
CA ASN A 284 -3.01 -22.12 9.20
C ASN A 284 -1.56 -21.64 9.12
N THR A 285 -0.69 -22.35 9.77
CA THR A 285 0.69 -22.46 9.35
C THR A 285 0.64 -23.14 7.99
N ASP A 286 0.83 -22.36 6.94
CA ASP A 286 1.00 -22.90 5.60
C ASP A 286 2.43 -23.47 5.52
N ASP A 287 2.68 -24.51 6.31
CA ASP A 287 3.93 -25.28 6.35
C ASP A 287 4.23 -25.94 4.98
N THR A 288 3.33 -25.75 4.00
CA THR A 288 3.48 -26.28 2.65
C THR A 288 4.13 -25.30 1.69
N LYS A 289 4.20 -24.00 2.02
CA LYS A 289 4.83 -23.01 1.15
C LYS A 289 6.36 -23.09 1.25
N MET A 290 6.99 -22.97 0.09
CA MET A 290 8.44 -22.90 0.00
C MET A 290 8.94 -21.60 0.65
N HIS A 291 9.93 -21.74 1.55
CA HIS A 291 10.60 -20.64 2.22
C HIS A 291 11.55 -19.91 1.28
N VAL A 292 11.45 -18.58 1.21
CA VAL A 292 12.24 -17.75 0.31
C VAL A 292 12.76 -16.48 0.97
N LEU A 293 13.89 -16.01 0.48
CA LEU A 293 14.34 -14.63 0.66
C LEU A 293 13.95 -13.83 -0.59
N VAL A 294 13.53 -12.59 -0.44
CA VAL A 294 13.19 -11.72 -1.57
C VAL A 294 14.23 -10.62 -1.73
N TYR A 295 14.94 -10.61 -2.86
CA TYR A 295 15.94 -9.61 -3.19
C TYR A 295 15.32 -8.49 -4.03
N GLY A 296 15.36 -7.25 -3.53
CA GLY A 296 14.80 -6.08 -4.20
C GLY A 296 13.41 -5.72 -3.69
N LEU A 297 13.36 -4.78 -2.76
CA LEU A 297 12.13 -4.25 -2.18
C LEU A 297 11.72 -2.95 -2.88
N GLY A 298 11.61 -3.01 -4.22
CA GLY A 298 11.23 -1.91 -5.10
C GLY A 298 9.83 -2.05 -5.70
N ASN A 299 9.49 -1.16 -6.63
CA ASN A 299 8.17 -1.12 -7.28
C ASN A 299 7.79 -2.45 -7.93
N TYR A 300 8.76 -3.16 -8.53
CA TYR A 300 8.48 -4.44 -9.15
C TYR A 300 8.03 -5.51 -8.14
N PHE A 301 8.61 -5.54 -6.93
CA PHE A 301 8.11 -6.38 -5.85
C PHE A 301 6.68 -5.98 -5.47
N PHE A 302 6.41 -4.69 -5.27
CA PHE A 302 5.08 -4.23 -4.84
C PHE A 302 3.96 -4.49 -5.85
N GLN A 303 4.26 -4.44 -7.14
CA GLN A 303 3.32 -4.81 -8.20
C GLN A 303 2.97 -6.30 -8.17
N ASN A 304 3.87 -7.15 -7.67
CA ASN A 304 3.76 -8.60 -7.68
C ASN A 304 3.71 -9.22 -6.27
N GLU A 305 3.62 -8.40 -5.22
CA GLU A 305 3.65 -8.81 -3.81
C GLU A 305 2.62 -9.91 -3.52
N ARG A 306 1.43 -9.78 -4.08
CA ARG A 306 0.37 -10.78 -3.92
C ARG A 306 0.79 -12.14 -4.44
N TYR A 307 1.31 -12.22 -5.66
CA TYR A 307 1.74 -13.50 -6.23
C TYR A 307 2.82 -14.17 -5.38
N ILE A 308 3.82 -13.40 -4.91
CA ILE A 308 4.88 -13.93 -4.06
C ILE A 308 4.29 -14.45 -2.75
N ASN A 309 3.44 -13.69 -2.08
CA ASN A 309 2.83 -14.08 -0.81
C ASN A 309 1.85 -15.25 -0.94
N ASP A 310 1.13 -15.37 -2.07
CA ASP A 310 0.22 -16.48 -2.32
C ASP A 310 0.97 -17.82 -2.52
N ASN A 311 2.18 -17.78 -3.09
CA ASN A 311 2.93 -18.98 -3.48
C ASN A 311 4.11 -19.31 -2.58
N TYR A 312 4.66 -18.35 -1.83
CA TYR A 312 5.88 -18.50 -1.04
C TYR A 312 5.71 -17.97 0.39
N PHE A 313 6.51 -18.48 1.31
CA PHE A 313 6.68 -17.92 2.64
C PHE A 313 7.97 -17.08 2.68
N ILE A 314 7.83 -15.77 2.85
CA ILE A 314 8.99 -14.87 2.88
C ILE A 314 9.61 -14.89 4.28
N ASP A 315 10.87 -15.31 4.39
CA ASP A 315 11.62 -15.30 5.66
C ASP A 315 12.25 -13.95 5.95
N ALA A 316 12.83 -13.32 4.94
CA ALA A 316 13.43 -11.99 5.03
C ALA A 316 13.51 -11.33 3.65
N PHE A 317 13.72 -10.01 3.64
CA PHE A 317 14.01 -9.24 2.45
C PHE A 317 15.49 -8.91 2.38
N ILE A 318 16.04 -8.80 1.18
CA ILE A 318 17.39 -8.34 0.91
C ILE A 318 17.29 -7.05 0.11
N ASP A 319 17.86 -5.97 0.62
CA ASP A 319 17.88 -4.69 -0.09
C ASP A 319 19.23 -3.97 0.14
N LYS A 320 19.72 -3.28 -0.92
CA LYS A 320 21.00 -2.55 -0.85
C LYS A 320 20.91 -1.25 -0.07
N VAL A 321 19.72 -0.66 0.00
CA VAL A 321 19.49 0.71 0.50
C VAL A 321 18.60 0.69 1.74
N LYS A 322 17.54 -0.14 1.71
CA LYS A 322 16.57 -0.23 2.80
C LYS A 322 17.09 -1.10 3.93
N GLN A 323 16.78 -0.72 5.16
CA GLN A 323 17.16 -1.42 6.38
C GLN A 323 15.98 -1.51 7.34
N GLY A 324 16.07 -2.36 8.35
CA GLY A 324 15.06 -2.54 9.39
C GLY A 324 14.09 -3.67 9.05
N TYR A 325 12.80 -3.37 9.02
CA TYR A 325 11.75 -4.37 8.81
C TYR A 325 10.75 -3.90 7.75
N PHE A 326 10.24 -4.86 6.99
CA PHE A 326 9.14 -4.67 6.05
C PHE A 326 8.15 -5.84 6.21
N ALA A 327 6.85 -5.55 6.31
CA ALA A 327 5.80 -6.55 6.50
C ALA A 327 6.13 -7.56 7.65
N GLY A 328 6.70 -7.07 8.77
CA GLY A 328 7.12 -7.91 9.90
C GLY A 328 8.36 -8.77 9.65
N LYS A 329 8.96 -8.71 8.46
CA LYS A 329 10.17 -9.46 8.10
C LYS A 329 11.39 -8.55 8.10
N LYS A 330 12.52 -9.07 8.57
CA LYS A 330 13.78 -8.32 8.59
C LYS A 330 14.25 -8.01 7.17
N ILE A 331 14.75 -6.79 6.96
CA ILE A 331 15.52 -6.45 5.77
C ILE A 331 16.98 -6.67 6.13
N ILE A 332 17.61 -7.60 5.43
CA ILE A 332 18.98 -8.05 5.66
C ILE A 332 19.91 -7.54 4.57
N SER A 333 21.18 -7.47 4.88
CA SER A 333 22.23 -7.31 3.88
C SER A 333 22.51 -8.63 3.13
N ALA A 334 23.18 -8.55 1.99
CA ALA A 334 23.57 -9.76 1.25
C ALA A 334 24.58 -10.63 2.03
N GLU A 335 25.35 -10.05 2.93
CA GLU A 335 26.29 -10.75 3.82
C GLU A 335 25.57 -11.62 4.86
N GLU A 336 24.37 -11.23 5.27
CA GLU A 336 23.56 -11.95 6.26
C GLU A 336 22.81 -13.17 5.67
N ILE A 337 22.77 -13.33 4.34
CA ILE A 337 22.08 -14.44 3.65
C ILE A 337 22.53 -15.81 4.22
N ARG A 338 23.80 -15.94 4.61
CA ARG A 338 24.37 -17.18 5.15
C ARG A 338 23.70 -17.64 6.46
N GLN A 339 22.95 -16.77 7.13
CA GLN A 339 22.19 -17.13 8.33
C GLN A 339 20.90 -17.89 8.02
N TYR A 340 20.48 -17.90 6.75
CA TYR A 340 19.27 -18.54 6.26
C TYR A 340 19.61 -19.80 5.48
N ASN A 341 19.67 -20.94 6.18
CA ASN A 341 20.00 -22.22 5.56
C ASN A 341 18.90 -22.72 4.63
N ASN A 342 19.26 -23.15 3.44
CA ASN A 342 18.37 -23.80 2.44
C ASN A 342 17.22 -22.94 1.89
N CYS A 343 17.23 -21.62 2.04
CA CYS A 343 16.26 -20.76 1.41
C CYS A 343 16.56 -20.54 -0.07
N GLN A 344 15.50 -20.48 -0.88
CA GLN A 344 15.61 -19.95 -2.23
C GLN A 344 15.58 -18.42 -2.18
N ILE A 345 16.18 -17.77 -3.16
CA ILE A 345 16.20 -16.31 -3.27
C ILE A 345 15.48 -15.90 -4.55
N ILE A 346 14.39 -15.14 -4.40
CA ILE A 346 13.66 -14.59 -5.53
C ILE A 346 14.16 -13.17 -5.78
N ILE A 347 14.69 -12.91 -6.97
CA ILE A 347 15.18 -11.59 -7.39
C ILE A 347 14.01 -10.80 -8.01
N MET A 348 13.52 -9.79 -7.31
CA MET A 348 12.41 -8.92 -7.73
C MET A 348 12.94 -7.62 -8.35
N ILE A 349 13.65 -7.77 -9.46
CA ILE A 349 14.20 -6.67 -10.25
C ILE A 349 13.72 -6.85 -11.69
N ARG A 350 13.07 -5.81 -12.25
CA ARG A 350 12.50 -5.85 -13.61
C ARG A 350 13.57 -5.73 -14.68
N ASP A 351 14.58 -4.89 -14.44
CA ASP A 351 15.70 -4.72 -15.37
C ASP A 351 16.53 -6.00 -15.43
N ILE A 352 16.63 -6.60 -16.63
CA ILE A 352 17.28 -7.90 -16.82
C ILE A 352 18.80 -7.84 -16.58
N GLN A 353 19.44 -6.69 -16.89
CA GLN A 353 20.89 -6.52 -16.68
C GLN A 353 21.22 -6.48 -15.18
N GLU A 354 20.44 -5.67 -14.43
CA GLU A 354 20.64 -5.58 -12.99
C GLU A 354 20.22 -6.90 -12.31
N CYS A 355 19.19 -7.59 -12.81
CA CYS A 355 18.77 -8.89 -12.33
C CYS A 355 19.90 -9.93 -12.47
N LEU A 356 20.53 -10.04 -13.64
CA LEU A 356 21.68 -10.92 -13.89
C LEU A 356 22.90 -10.55 -13.04
N LYS A 357 23.20 -9.26 -12.90
CA LYS A 357 24.29 -8.78 -12.07
C LYS A 357 24.09 -9.17 -10.61
N VAL A 358 22.87 -9.12 -10.11
CA VAL A 358 22.54 -9.58 -8.75
C VAL A 358 22.66 -11.10 -8.67
N ALA A 359 22.12 -11.85 -9.62
CA ALA A 359 22.23 -13.33 -9.65
C ALA A 359 23.68 -13.78 -9.62
N ARG A 360 24.54 -13.19 -10.46
CA ARG A 360 26.00 -13.43 -10.46
C ARG A 360 26.65 -13.08 -9.13
N GLY A 361 26.27 -11.94 -8.54
CA GLY A 361 26.76 -11.55 -7.21
C GLY A 361 26.39 -12.56 -6.14
N LEU A 362 25.17 -13.08 -6.14
CA LEU A 362 24.71 -14.10 -5.21
C LEU A 362 25.50 -15.41 -5.37
N THR A 363 25.71 -15.86 -6.59
CA THR A 363 26.40 -17.13 -6.85
C THR A 363 27.91 -17.06 -6.63
N TYR A 364 28.57 -16.05 -7.17
CA TYR A 364 30.06 -16.00 -7.15
C TYR A 364 30.65 -15.33 -5.91
N LYS A 365 29.99 -14.28 -5.39
CA LYS A 365 30.48 -13.57 -4.19
C LYS A 365 29.99 -14.22 -2.89
N TYR A 366 28.69 -14.61 -2.88
CA TYR A 366 28.05 -15.13 -1.66
C TYR A 366 27.91 -16.65 -1.66
N HIS A 367 28.36 -17.34 -2.74
CA HIS A 367 28.37 -18.80 -2.88
C HIS A 367 26.97 -19.45 -2.76
N ILE A 368 25.94 -18.77 -3.24
CA ILE A 368 24.60 -19.34 -3.33
C ILE A 368 24.50 -20.25 -4.55
N CYS A 369 23.99 -21.46 -4.36
CA CYS A 369 23.79 -22.39 -5.47
C CYS A 369 22.83 -21.83 -6.52
N HIS A 370 23.13 -21.94 -7.81
CA HIS A 370 22.33 -21.43 -8.92
C HIS A 370 20.85 -21.84 -8.83
N LYS A 371 20.57 -23.10 -8.51
CA LYS A 371 19.21 -23.63 -8.36
C LYS A 371 18.40 -22.96 -7.26
N ASN A 372 19.04 -22.26 -6.35
CA ASN A 372 18.41 -21.52 -5.28
C ASN A 372 18.17 -20.04 -5.64
N VAL A 373 18.57 -19.60 -6.84
CA VAL A 373 18.36 -18.24 -7.32
C VAL A 373 17.23 -18.25 -8.35
N LEU A 374 16.09 -17.69 -8.00
CA LEU A 374 14.91 -17.58 -8.84
C LEU A 374 14.78 -16.16 -9.37
N LEU A 375 14.41 -16.03 -10.62
CA LEU A 375 14.21 -14.73 -11.24
C LEU A 375 12.73 -14.37 -11.26
N GLY A 376 12.33 -13.32 -10.52
CA GLY A 376 10.96 -12.87 -10.43
C GLY A 376 10.35 -12.54 -11.80
N ILE A 377 11.14 -11.99 -12.72
CA ILE A 377 10.70 -11.72 -14.11
C ILE A 377 10.22 -12.96 -14.87
N GLY A 378 10.73 -14.15 -14.53
CA GLY A 378 10.31 -15.40 -15.17
C GLY A 378 9.12 -16.08 -14.48
N MET A 379 8.81 -15.65 -13.26
CA MET A 379 7.72 -16.23 -12.46
C MET A 379 6.39 -15.52 -12.73
N MET A 380 6.44 -14.25 -13.15
CA MET A 380 5.28 -13.41 -13.41
C MET A 380 4.88 -13.51 -14.88
N SER A 381 4.07 -14.49 -15.23
CA SER A 381 3.72 -14.85 -16.61
C SER A 381 3.00 -13.78 -17.43
N ASN A 382 2.64 -12.63 -16.86
CA ASN A 382 1.84 -11.61 -17.52
C ASN A 382 2.63 -10.46 -18.14
N ASP A 383 3.88 -10.20 -17.69
CA ASP A 383 4.61 -9.01 -18.15
C ASP A 383 5.31 -9.22 -19.51
N TYR A 384 5.69 -10.45 -19.83
CA TYR A 384 6.47 -10.74 -21.05
C TYR A 384 5.96 -11.94 -21.85
N GLY A 385 4.84 -12.60 -21.47
CA GLY A 385 4.36 -13.82 -22.14
C GLY A 385 5.31 -15.03 -22.01
N ILE A 386 6.33 -14.93 -21.16
CA ILE A 386 7.34 -15.97 -20.96
C ILE A 386 7.04 -16.72 -19.66
N LYS A 387 6.93 -18.04 -19.76
CA LYS A 387 6.83 -18.92 -18.58
C LYS A 387 8.21 -19.49 -18.27
N GLY A 388 8.74 -19.13 -17.08
CA GLY A 388 9.92 -19.78 -16.53
C GLY A 388 11.24 -19.28 -17.13
N ILE A 389 11.69 -18.09 -16.70
CA ILE A 389 13.10 -17.70 -16.91
C ILE A 389 13.90 -18.26 -15.74
N ALA A 390 14.91 -19.07 -16.02
CA ALA A 390 15.80 -19.64 -15.03
C ALA A 390 17.24 -19.17 -15.23
N TYR A 391 17.97 -19.02 -14.12
CA TYR A 391 19.39 -18.78 -14.13
C TYR A 391 20.13 -20.12 -14.02
N THR A 392 20.99 -20.42 -14.96
CA THR A 392 21.62 -21.73 -15.11
C THR A 392 23.05 -21.77 -14.59
N GLU A 393 23.56 -22.98 -14.33
CA GLU A 393 24.94 -23.21 -13.78
C GLU A 393 26.03 -22.70 -14.72
N ASP A 394 25.77 -22.65 -16.02
CA ASP A 394 26.68 -22.12 -17.05
C ASP A 394 26.58 -20.60 -17.23
N ASP A 395 25.99 -19.88 -16.24
CA ASP A 395 25.86 -18.42 -16.19
C ASP A 395 25.00 -17.83 -17.31
N LYS A 396 23.98 -18.58 -17.73
CA LYS A 396 23.03 -18.19 -18.79
C LYS A 396 21.63 -18.05 -18.26
N LEU A 397 20.82 -17.32 -19.03
CA LEU A 397 19.37 -17.35 -18.84
C LEU A 397 18.77 -18.42 -19.74
N GLU A 398 17.95 -19.27 -19.17
CA GLU A 398 17.13 -20.23 -19.89
C GLU A 398 15.68 -19.77 -19.85
N MET A 399 15.05 -19.69 -21.02
CA MET A 399 13.65 -19.29 -21.19
C MET A 399 12.83 -20.40 -21.80
N HIS A 400 11.57 -20.54 -21.36
CA HIS A 400 10.61 -21.45 -21.94
C HIS A 400 9.45 -20.65 -22.52
N VAL A 401 9.29 -20.63 -23.83
CA VAL A 401 8.23 -19.92 -24.54
C VAL A 401 7.53 -20.89 -25.46
N ASP A 402 6.23 -21.13 -25.25
CA ASP A 402 5.37 -21.98 -26.09
C ASP A 402 5.97 -23.36 -26.40
N GLY A 403 6.67 -23.99 -25.42
CA GLY A 403 7.34 -25.28 -25.56
C GLY A 403 8.75 -25.20 -26.15
N ILE A 404 9.23 -24.04 -26.53
CA ILE A 404 10.58 -23.80 -27.03
C ILE A 404 11.48 -23.43 -25.85
N ARG A 405 12.64 -24.08 -25.77
CA ARG A 405 13.66 -23.82 -24.75
C ARG A 405 14.83 -23.06 -25.38
N CYS A 406 15.10 -21.86 -24.90
CA CYS A 406 16.19 -21.01 -25.37
C CYS A 406 17.17 -20.70 -24.24
N LYS A 407 18.47 -20.74 -24.52
CA LYS A 407 19.52 -20.25 -23.63
C LYS A 407 20.11 -18.98 -24.21
N VAL A 408 20.23 -17.93 -23.40
CA VAL A 408 20.79 -16.65 -23.79
C VAL A 408 21.91 -16.24 -22.84
N THR A 409 22.94 -15.59 -23.38
CA THR A 409 24.14 -15.18 -22.63
C THR A 409 24.15 -13.69 -22.31
N SER A 410 23.37 -12.92 -23.03
CA SER A 410 23.31 -11.46 -22.90
C SER A 410 21.86 -10.95 -22.89
N VAL A 411 21.72 -9.69 -22.52
CA VAL A 411 20.43 -8.99 -22.54
C VAL A 411 19.96 -8.73 -23.96
N ASP A 412 20.88 -8.48 -24.88
CA ASP A 412 20.55 -8.27 -26.28
C ASP A 412 20.02 -9.56 -26.91
N GLU A 413 20.61 -10.70 -26.62
CA GLU A 413 20.07 -12.01 -26.99
C GLU A 413 18.70 -12.26 -26.37
N PHE A 414 18.50 -11.89 -25.09
CA PHE A 414 17.19 -11.99 -24.45
C PHE A 414 16.13 -11.16 -25.17
N ASN A 415 16.44 -9.91 -25.50
CA ASN A 415 15.52 -9.03 -26.20
C ASN A 415 15.18 -9.57 -27.59
N ASN A 416 16.15 -10.09 -28.31
CA ASN A 416 15.95 -10.70 -29.63
C ASN A 416 15.04 -11.93 -29.56
N VAL A 417 15.25 -12.82 -28.58
CA VAL A 417 14.36 -13.98 -28.37
C VAL A 417 12.95 -13.51 -27.98
N TRP A 418 12.84 -12.51 -27.15
CA TRP A 418 11.57 -11.95 -26.72
C TRP A 418 10.80 -11.34 -27.91
N GLU A 419 11.45 -10.56 -28.77
CA GLU A 419 10.83 -9.99 -29.97
C GLU A 419 10.34 -11.07 -30.95
N VAL A 420 11.11 -12.12 -31.11
CA VAL A 420 10.78 -13.21 -32.06
C VAL A 420 9.67 -14.10 -31.50
N LEU A 421 9.79 -14.57 -30.28
CA LEU A 421 8.92 -15.63 -29.76
C LEU A 421 7.68 -15.07 -29.04
N VAL A 422 7.80 -13.93 -28.35
CA VAL A 422 6.71 -13.36 -27.53
C VAL A 422 5.94 -12.29 -28.29
N ASN A 423 6.62 -11.29 -28.84
CA ASN A 423 5.98 -10.22 -29.62
C ASN A 423 5.45 -10.69 -30.98
N LYS A 424 5.86 -11.91 -31.42
CA LYS A 424 5.42 -12.49 -32.67
C LYS A 424 5.64 -11.56 -33.88
N ASN A 425 6.66 -10.70 -33.81
CA ASN A 425 7.00 -9.78 -34.91
C ASN A 425 7.35 -10.50 -36.21
N TYR A 426 7.61 -11.83 -36.15
CA TYR A 426 7.95 -12.67 -37.28
C TYR A 426 6.91 -13.79 -37.56
N ASN A 427 5.67 -13.63 -37.12
CA ASN A 427 4.57 -14.60 -37.33
C ASN A 427 4.34 -15.03 -38.78
N TYR A 428 4.90 -14.31 -39.76
CA TYR A 428 4.76 -14.61 -41.18
C TYR A 428 5.45 -15.93 -41.60
N PHE A 429 6.46 -16.37 -40.85
CA PHE A 429 7.28 -17.53 -41.19
C PHE A 429 6.87 -18.83 -40.49
N VAL A 430 6.08 -18.79 -39.44
CA VAL A 430 5.83 -19.93 -38.56
C VAL A 430 4.53 -20.70 -38.87
N ASN A 431 3.62 -20.11 -39.66
CA ASN A 431 2.27 -20.68 -39.82
C ASN A 431 2.14 -21.86 -40.82
N ASN A 432 3.20 -22.33 -41.46
CA ASN A 432 3.05 -23.34 -42.53
C ASN A 432 4.06 -24.50 -42.56
N ALA A 433 4.79 -24.78 -41.52
CA ALA A 433 5.72 -25.91 -41.56
C ALA A 433 5.77 -26.71 -40.26
N LYS A 434 5.58 -28.02 -40.36
CA LYS A 434 6.24 -28.99 -39.51
C LYS A 434 7.74 -28.85 -39.70
N MET A 435 8.38 -27.91 -39.06
CA MET A 435 9.82 -27.79 -39.06
C MET A 435 10.34 -27.75 -37.63
N ASP A 436 11.37 -28.51 -37.37
CA ASP A 436 12.28 -28.24 -36.27
C ASP A 436 12.89 -26.87 -36.58
N VAL A 437 12.40 -25.84 -35.92
CA VAL A 437 12.85 -24.47 -36.13
C VAL A 437 14.16 -24.30 -35.37
N VAL A 438 15.28 -24.36 -36.06
CA VAL A 438 16.55 -23.84 -35.57
C VAL A 438 16.50 -22.32 -35.75
N ILE A 439 16.17 -21.60 -34.67
CA ILE A 439 16.32 -20.16 -34.65
C ILE A 439 17.80 -19.87 -34.37
N ASP A 440 18.56 -19.54 -35.38
CA ASP A 440 19.91 -19.00 -35.20
C ASP A 440 19.77 -17.53 -34.73
N ILE A 441 19.82 -17.33 -33.44
CA ILE A 441 19.76 -16.00 -32.83
C ILE A 441 21.08 -15.23 -33.02
N GLY A 442 22.11 -15.90 -33.57
CA GLY A 442 23.40 -15.31 -33.89
C GLY A 442 23.40 -14.32 -35.03
N MET A 443 22.32 -14.26 -35.84
CA MET A 443 22.27 -13.40 -37.04
C MET A 443 22.29 -11.88 -36.77
N ASN A 444 22.14 -11.45 -35.53
CA ASN A 444 22.11 -10.01 -35.20
C ASN A 444 23.36 -9.49 -34.46
N ILE A 445 24.38 -10.31 -34.28
CA ILE A 445 25.63 -9.91 -33.61
C ILE A 445 26.77 -9.68 -34.64
N GLY A 446 26.45 -9.25 -35.86
CA GLY A 446 27.43 -8.64 -36.76
C GLY A 446 28.52 -9.54 -37.34
N ASP A 447 28.60 -10.82 -36.99
CA ASP A 447 29.55 -11.78 -37.54
C ASP A 447 28.85 -13.01 -38.11
N ALA A 448 27.97 -12.76 -39.09
CA ALA A 448 27.59 -13.80 -40.04
C ALA A 448 28.69 -13.91 -41.08
N THR A 449 29.70 -14.71 -40.83
CA THR A 449 30.51 -15.30 -41.91
C THR A 449 29.88 -16.59 -42.33
#